data_c7736a3e05a76092d854b1df121c28c1
#
_entry.id   c7736a3e05a76092d854b1df121c28c1
#
_cell.length_a   1.000
_cell.length_b   1.000
_cell.length_c   1.000
_cell.angle_alpha   90.00
_cell.angle_beta   90.00
_cell.angle_gamma   90.00
#
_symmetry.space_group_name_H-M   'P 1'
#
loop_
_entity.id
_entity.type
_entity.pdbx_description
1 polymer ?
#
loop_
_entity_poly.entity_id
_entity_poly.type
_entity_poly.pdbx_seq_one_letter_code
_entity_poly.pdbx_strand_id
1 'polypeptide(L)'
;MHIPSLVTNNNNRKREGGKGNVTQFQKSLIIRIILAILLILFIYLIVKLFPVYKIIFIFIGRIMLPFIVAAFISYLLYPIVMKIHERFNLHKGIAVFIIYLLFFGGAFLIFYRSFPLFVYQLQDLSDQLPQLVLVYEDIIYSIYESTSFLPEMVHEKIDAFLMKLEATIERQIEHILDKAMNIFDFIIVLTIIPVLVFYFLKDFTEMRRKIKMWIPKKYHIHFEQLIIAIDKSFGGYVRGQLIISTVVIFLTYIVYYTFELKYALVLAVLMGFMNIIPYFGPVIGTIPAVAIALKTSWNLVIVVLITTVVVQILEGSFLSPYVMGKSVQIHPSVIILTLLIGAEIGGIIGMIFAVPTVTILKAIIEQLHNFKTTNT
;
A
#
# COMPACT_ATOMS: atom_id res chain seq x y z
N MET A 1 20.40 28.77 -98.66
CA MET A 1 20.51 30.14 -98.18
C MET A 1 20.03 30.14 -96.70
N HIS A 2 20.91 30.51 -95.77
CA HIS A 2 20.74 30.85 -94.38
C HIS A 2 20.29 29.78 -93.32
N ILE A 3 21.30 29.31 -92.61
CA ILE A 3 21.24 28.91 -91.21
C ILE A 3 21.22 30.20 -90.37
N PRO A 4 20.57 30.25 -89.19
CA PRO A 4 21.38 30.34 -87.97
C PRO A 4 20.86 29.48 -86.77
N SER A 5 21.75 28.76 -86.12
CA SER A 5 22.26 28.81 -84.76
C SER A 5 21.30 29.29 -83.62
N LEU A 6 20.99 28.41 -82.72
CA LEU A 6 20.68 28.72 -81.30
C LEU A 6 21.23 27.63 -80.39
N VAL A 7 22.50 27.77 -80.08
CA VAL A 7 23.07 27.19 -78.82
C VAL A 7 23.13 28.32 -77.83
N THR A 8 22.31 28.30 -76.83
CA THR A 8 22.56 29.03 -75.55
C THR A 8 21.81 28.45 -74.43
N ASN A 9 22.58 28.04 -73.47
CA ASN A 9 22.35 28.28 -72.07
C ASN A 9 21.41 27.32 -71.26
N ASN A 10 21.93 26.13 -71.01
CA ASN A 10 21.31 25.24 -70.04
C ASN A 10 22.19 24.95 -68.75
N ASN A 11 23.19 25.83 -68.48
CA ASN A 11 24.12 25.61 -67.35
C ASN A 11 23.82 26.43 -66.08
N ASN A 12 22.85 27.35 -66.12
CA ASN A 12 22.55 28.17 -64.91
C ASN A 12 21.44 27.63 -64.04
N ARG A 13 20.58 26.71 -64.51
CA ARG A 13 19.52 26.13 -63.65
C ARG A 13 20.00 25.07 -62.66
N LYS A 14 21.15 24.44 -62.82
CA LYS A 14 21.70 23.44 -61.86
C LYS A 14 22.47 24.05 -60.72
N ARG A 15 22.86 25.33 -60.76
CA ARG A 15 23.60 25.95 -59.62
C ARG A 15 22.72 26.63 -58.59
N GLU A 16 21.46 26.97 -58.84
CA GLU A 16 20.55 27.59 -57.90
C GLU A 16 19.80 26.54 -57.03
N GLY A 17 19.54 25.33 -57.55
CA GLY A 17 18.88 24.26 -56.80
C GLY A 17 19.74 23.68 -55.65
N GLY A 18 21.08 23.75 -55.77
CA GLY A 18 22.00 23.22 -54.76
C GLY A 18 22.15 24.10 -53.50
N LYS A 19 22.10 25.43 -53.68
CA LYS A 19 22.25 26.39 -52.57
C LYS A 19 20.99 26.49 -51.69
N GLY A 20 19.80 26.31 -52.28
CA GLY A 20 18.51 26.32 -51.54
C GLY A 20 18.34 25.12 -50.61
N ASN A 21 18.75 23.92 -51.06
CA ASN A 21 18.64 22.70 -50.28
C ASN A 21 19.62 22.64 -49.09
N VAL A 22 20.84 23.17 -49.25
CA VAL A 22 21.82 23.24 -48.14
C VAL A 22 21.37 24.21 -47.07
N THR A 23 20.80 25.35 -47.43
CA THR A 23 20.28 26.32 -46.45
C THR A 23 19.02 25.83 -45.72
N GLN A 24 18.15 25.09 -46.40
CA GLN A 24 16.98 24.46 -45.72
C GLN A 24 17.40 23.33 -44.77
N PHE A 25 18.37 22.52 -45.16
CA PHE A 25 18.92 21.47 -44.30
C PHE A 25 19.60 22.07 -43.05
N GLN A 26 20.40 23.10 -43.20
CA GLN A 26 21.04 23.80 -42.08
C GLN A 26 20.01 24.43 -41.12
N LYS A 27 18.95 25.06 -41.64
CA LYS A 27 17.85 25.61 -40.83
C LYS A 27 17.14 24.51 -40.04
N SER A 28 16.83 23.36 -40.65
CA SER A 28 16.20 22.25 -39.98
C SER A 28 17.08 21.63 -38.88
N LEU A 29 18.40 21.60 -39.10
CA LEU A 29 19.37 21.10 -38.14
C LEU A 29 19.49 22.06 -36.93
N ILE A 30 19.52 23.35 -37.14
CA ILE A 30 19.53 24.38 -36.10
C ILE A 30 18.25 24.28 -35.23
N ILE A 31 17.07 24.15 -35.86
CA ILE A 31 15.80 24.01 -35.16
C ILE A 31 15.80 22.75 -34.28
N ARG A 32 16.31 21.61 -34.75
CA ARG A 32 16.42 20.37 -33.98
C ARG A 32 17.37 20.51 -32.77
N ILE A 33 18.50 21.19 -32.97
CA ILE A 33 19.46 21.49 -31.91
C ILE A 33 18.82 22.39 -30.84
N ILE A 34 18.11 23.45 -31.25
CA ILE A 34 17.40 24.34 -30.31
C ILE A 34 16.32 23.58 -29.55
N LEU A 35 15.54 22.73 -30.22
CA LEU A 35 14.55 21.87 -29.55
C LEU A 35 15.18 20.90 -28.57
N ALA A 36 16.31 20.29 -28.92
CA ALA A 36 17.05 19.41 -28.02
C ALA A 36 17.57 20.15 -26.78
N ILE A 37 18.14 21.36 -26.98
CA ILE A 37 18.59 22.20 -25.84
C ILE A 37 17.42 22.61 -24.97
N LEU A 38 16.30 23.02 -25.54
CA LEU A 38 15.07 23.35 -24.78
C LEU A 38 14.54 22.15 -23.99
N LEU A 39 14.56 20.97 -24.58
CA LEU A 39 14.16 19.73 -23.91
C LEU A 39 15.07 19.41 -22.72
N ILE A 40 16.39 19.51 -22.93
CA ILE A 40 17.38 19.30 -21.85
C ILE A 40 17.22 20.34 -20.74
N LEU A 41 17.04 21.61 -21.10
CA LEU A 41 16.78 22.68 -20.12
C LEU A 41 15.47 22.44 -19.36
N PHE A 42 14.43 22.00 -20.03
CA PHE A 42 13.15 21.66 -19.42
C PHE A 42 13.28 20.50 -18.42
N ILE A 43 13.99 19.42 -18.79
CA ILE A 43 14.27 18.29 -17.92
C ILE A 43 15.10 18.76 -16.72
N TYR A 44 16.13 19.57 -16.94
CA TYR A 44 16.96 20.13 -15.88
C TYR A 44 16.13 20.96 -14.88
N LEU A 45 15.23 21.80 -15.37
CA LEU A 45 14.34 22.61 -14.54
C LEU A 45 13.40 21.71 -13.71
N ILE A 46 12.83 20.66 -14.30
CA ILE A 46 11.99 19.69 -13.56
C ILE A 46 12.78 19.04 -12.42
N VAL A 47 14.00 18.57 -12.71
CA VAL A 47 14.86 17.93 -11.70
C VAL A 47 15.25 18.92 -10.60
N LYS A 48 15.62 20.15 -10.97
CA LYS A 48 16.01 21.21 -10.01
C LYS A 48 14.85 21.67 -9.13
N LEU A 49 13.61 21.68 -9.66
CA LEU A 49 12.42 22.05 -8.91
C LEU A 49 11.84 20.86 -8.11
N PHE A 50 12.38 19.65 -8.29
CA PHE A 50 11.89 18.45 -7.59
C PHE A 50 11.77 18.61 -6.07
N PRO A 51 12.74 19.22 -5.34
CA PRO A 51 12.60 19.42 -3.88
C PRO A 51 11.38 20.25 -3.50
N VAL A 52 11.03 21.27 -4.30
CA VAL A 52 9.86 22.13 -4.07
C VAL A 52 8.57 21.34 -4.29
N TYR A 53 8.48 20.61 -5.39
CA TYR A 53 7.32 19.75 -5.65
C TYR A 53 7.15 18.67 -4.57
N LYS A 54 8.25 18.07 -4.12
CA LYS A 54 8.23 17.07 -3.03
C LYS A 54 7.58 17.64 -1.77
N ILE A 55 7.93 18.86 -1.35
CA ILE A 55 7.35 19.51 -0.17
C ILE A 55 5.84 19.72 -0.36
N ILE A 56 5.43 20.22 -1.53
CA ILE A 56 4.02 20.45 -1.87
C ILE A 56 3.24 19.12 -1.88
N PHE A 57 3.79 18.06 -2.48
CA PHE A 57 3.15 16.75 -2.49
C PHE A 57 3.02 16.14 -1.10
N ILE A 58 4.04 16.27 -0.25
CA ILE A 58 3.98 15.80 1.14
C ILE A 58 2.91 16.58 1.92
N PHE A 59 2.84 17.90 1.75
CA PHE A 59 1.85 18.75 2.41
C PHE A 59 0.42 18.38 1.98
N ILE A 60 0.17 18.27 0.67
CA ILE A 60 -1.13 17.83 0.13
C ILE A 60 -1.46 16.44 0.64
N GLY A 61 -0.51 15.51 0.64
CA GLY A 61 -0.68 14.15 1.14
C GLY A 61 -1.11 14.11 2.60
N ARG A 62 -0.50 14.92 3.47
CA ARG A 62 -0.87 15.03 4.88
C ARG A 62 -2.30 15.53 5.07
N ILE A 63 -2.70 16.55 4.31
CA ILE A 63 -4.08 17.08 4.37
C ILE A 63 -5.08 16.05 3.81
N MET A 64 -4.74 15.38 2.73
CA MET A 64 -5.64 14.41 2.07
C MET A 64 -5.77 13.09 2.85
N LEU A 65 -4.77 12.72 3.66
CA LEU A 65 -4.75 11.46 4.39
C LEU A 65 -6.03 11.20 5.20
N PRO A 66 -6.51 12.10 6.09
CA PRO A 66 -7.75 11.87 6.85
C PRO A 66 -8.97 11.74 5.94
N PHE A 67 -9.03 12.45 4.81
CA PHE A 67 -10.12 12.32 3.84
C PHE A 67 -10.10 10.95 3.14
N ILE A 68 -8.91 10.47 2.75
CA ILE A 68 -8.75 9.16 2.11
C ILE A 68 -9.14 8.05 3.10
N VAL A 69 -8.66 8.13 4.35
CA VAL A 69 -8.99 7.15 5.39
C VAL A 69 -10.49 7.17 5.70
N ALA A 70 -11.09 8.35 5.83
CA ALA A 70 -12.52 8.48 6.08
C ALA A 70 -13.36 7.96 4.90
N ALA A 71 -12.97 8.26 3.67
CA ALA A 71 -13.62 7.73 2.47
C ALA A 71 -13.53 6.20 2.41
N PHE A 72 -12.37 5.65 2.75
CA PHE A 72 -12.13 4.22 2.81
C PHE A 72 -13.01 3.53 3.86
N ILE A 73 -13.04 4.04 5.10
CA ILE A 73 -13.91 3.52 6.17
C ILE A 73 -15.39 3.62 5.77
N SER A 74 -15.80 4.77 5.22
CA SER A 74 -17.17 4.97 4.75
C SER A 74 -17.55 3.99 3.64
N TYR A 75 -16.64 3.75 2.71
CA TYR A 75 -16.82 2.78 1.64
C TYR A 75 -17.02 1.35 2.20
N LEU A 76 -16.26 0.97 3.23
CA LEU A 76 -16.40 -0.34 3.88
C LEU A 76 -17.72 -0.49 4.65
N LEU A 77 -18.14 0.56 5.35
CA LEU A 77 -19.35 0.54 6.19
C LEU A 77 -20.63 0.73 5.38
N TYR A 78 -20.57 1.36 4.20
CA TYR A 78 -21.73 1.68 3.39
C TYR A 78 -22.64 0.47 3.05
N PRO A 79 -22.12 -0.69 2.62
CA PRO A 79 -22.96 -1.87 2.37
C PRO A 79 -23.67 -2.37 3.62
N ILE A 80 -23.05 -2.23 4.81
CA ILE A 80 -23.64 -2.62 6.09
C ILE A 80 -24.79 -1.68 6.44
N VAL A 81 -24.58 -0.38 6.25
CA VAL A 81 -25.60 0.64 6.43
C VAL A 81 -26.81 0.38 5.54
N MET A 82 -26.58 0.08 4.25
CA MET A 82 -27.66 -0.19 3.30
C MET A 82 -28.44 -1.46 3.66
N LYS A 83 -27.76 -2.54 4.07
CA LYS A 83 -28.42 -3.76 4.54
C LYS A 83 -29.32 -3.52 5.75
N ILE A 84 -28.89 -2.68 6.71
CA ILE A 84 -29.70 -2.32 7.88
C ILE A 84 -30.86 -1.42 7.49
N HIS A 85 -30.63 -0.41 6.65
CA HIS A 85 -31.65 0.47 6.12
C HIS A 85 -32.77 -0.33 5.44
N GLU A 86 -32.43 -1.26 4.55
CA GLU A 86 -33.38 -2.08 3.80
C GLU A 86 -34.07 -3.14 4.67
N ARG A 87 -33.32 -3.84 5.55
CA ARG A 87 -33.87 -4.93 6.36
C ARG A 87 -34.83 -4.46 7.45
N PHE A 88 -34.56 -3.31 8.04
CA PHE A 88 -35.34 -2.76 9.16
C PHE A 88 -36.25 -1.58 8.74
N ASN A 89 -36.30 -1.23 7.44
CA ASN A 89 -37.03 -0.07 6.93
C ASN A 89 -36.75 1.25 7.70
N LEU A 90 -35.53 1.39 8.23
CA LEU A 90 -35.11 2.56 9.00
C LEU A 90 -34.78 3.72 8.05
N HIS A 91 -35.04 4.95 8.48
CA HIS A 91 -34.52 6.10 7.75
C HIS A 91 -33.00 6.01 7.60
N LYS A 92 -32.46 6.31 6.39
CA LYS A 92 -31.02 6.16 6.10
C LYS A 92 -30.11 6.84 7.15
N GLY A 93 -30.47 8.05 7.62
CA GLY A 93 -29.71 8.75 8.66
C GLY A 93 -29.61 7.98 9.98
N ILE A 94 -30.69 7.28 10.36
CA ILE A 94 -30.72 6.45 11.59
C ILE A 94 -29.82 5.22 11.39
N ALA A 95 -29.90 4.55 10.23
CA ALA A 95 -29.04 3.42 9.94
C ALA A 95 -27.55 3.82 9.93
N VAL A 96 -27.21 4.99 9.37
CA VAL A 96 -25.85 5.55 9.42
C VAL A 96 -25.44 5.78 10.87
N PHE A 97 -26.27 6.41 11.69
CA PHE A 97 -25.97 6.71 13.09
C PHE A 97 -25.75 5.45 13.93
N ILE A 98 -26.59 4.44 13.75
CA ILE A 98 -26.44 3.14 14.46
C ILE A 98 -25.10 2.49 14.11
N ILE A 99 -24.77 2.36 12.82
CA ILE A 99 -23.52 1.73 12.39
C ILE A 99 -22.31 2.55 12.81
N TYR A 100 -22.42 3.88 12.73
CA TYR A 100 -21.38 4.79 13.20
C TYR A 100 -21.10 4.59 14.70
N LEU A 101 -22.17 4.56 15.51
CA LEU A 101 -22.03 4.36 16.97
C LEU A 101 -21.48 2.96 17.30
N LEU A 102 -21.95 1.92 16.62
CA LEU A 102 -21.44 0.56 16.81
C LEU A 102 -19.97 0.42 16.42
N PHE A 103 -19.58 1.01 15.29
CA PHE A 103 -18.20 0.93 14.79
C PHE A 103 -17.25 1.76 15.64
N PHE A 104 -17.51 3.07 15.78
CA PHE A 104 -16.61 3.96 16.53
C PHE A 104 -16.75 3.78 18.04
N GLY A 105 -17.95 3.53 18.57
CA GLY A 105 -18.16 3.23 19.98
C GLY A 105 -17.54 1.89 20.35
N GLY A 106 -17.73 0.85 19.54
CA GLY A 106 -17.09 -0.45 19.73
C GLY A 106 -15.57 -0.36 19.62
N ALA A 107 -15.06 0.32 18.62
CA ALA A 107 -13.61 0.55 18.45
C ALA A 107 -13.04 1.33 19.63
N PHE A 108 -13.74 2.36 20.13
CA PHE A 108 -13.33 3.11 21.32
C PHE A 108 -13.29 2.25 22.58
N LEU A 109 -14.30 1.40 22.82
CA LEU A 109 -14.32 0.51 23.96
C LEU A 109 -13.20 -0.53 23.91
N ILE A 110 -12.95 -1.14 22.73
CA ILE A 110 -11.85 -2.07 22.55
C ILE A 110 -10.52 -1.36 22.77
N PHE A 111 -10.35 -0.18 22.17
CA PHE A 111 -9.14 0.63 22.32
C PHE A 111 -8.92 1.01 23.79
N TYR A 112 -9.93 1.52 24.48
CA TYR A 112 -9.83 1.93 25.88
C TYR A 112 -9.40 0.79 26.79
N ARG A 113 -9.89 -0.43 26.55
CA ARG A 113 -9.51 -1.63 27.32
C ARG A 113 -8.15 -2.18 26.94
N SER A 114 -7.82 -2.22 25.66
CA SER A 114 -6.62 -2.90 25.17
C SER A 114 -5.40 -1.99 25.11
N PHE A 115 -5.58 -0.67 24.92
CA PHE A 115 -4.49 0.27 24.75
C PHE A 115 -3.51 0.37 25.94
N PRO A 116 -3.96 0.43 27.21
CA PRO A 116 -3.04 0.43 28.34
C PRO A 116 -2.17 -0.84 28.40
N LEU A 117 -2.79 -2.00 28.15
CA LEU A 117 -2.07 -3.28 28.10
C LEU A 117 -1.07 -3.30 26.94
N PHE A 118 -1.46 -2.80 25.78
CA PHE A 118 -0.59 -2.71 24.60
C PHE A 118 0.62 -1.81 24.85
N VAL A 119 0.41 -0.62 25.43
CA VAL A 119 1.50 0.32 25.77
C VAL A 119 2.42 -0.30 26.81
N TYR A 120 1.88 -0.92 27.85
CA TYR A 120 2.67 -1.61 28.88
C TYR A 120 3.54 -2.71 28.26
N GLN A 121 2.97 -3.56 27.41
CA GLN A 121 3.72 -4.62 26.74
C GLN A 121 4.79 -4.08 25.78
N LEU A 122 4.53 -2.96 25.09
CA LEU A 122 5.52 -2.30 24.23
C LEU A 122 6.69 -1.72 25.05
N GLN A 123 6.39 -1.07 26.18
CA GLN A 123 7.42 -0.53 27.06
C GLN A 123 8.29 -1.64 27.63
N ASP A 124 7.67 -2.68 28.20
CA ASP A 124 8.39 -3.82 28.74
C ASP A 124 9.23 -4.56 27.66
N LEU A 125 8.74 -4.61 26.41
CA LEU A 125 9.52 -5.12 25.28
C LEU A 125 10.72 -4.23 24.97
N SER A 126 10.52 -2.89 24.93
CA SER A 126 11.59 -1.93 24.70
C SER A 126 12.70 -2.03 25.76
N ASP A 127 12.32 -2.14 27.02
CA ASP A 127 13.24 -2.28 28.14
C ASP A 127 14.03 -3.60 28.12
N GLN A 128 13.51 -4.61 27.45
CA GLN A 128 14.14 -5.94 27.32
C GLN A 128 14.93 -6.14 26.02
N LEU A 129 14.85 -5.22 25.05
CA LEU A 129 15.59 -5.32 23.80
C LEU A 129 17.11 -5.51 23.99
N PRO A 130 17.81 -4.75 24.87
CA PRO A 130 19.24 -4.95 25.11
C PRO A 130 19.58 -6.36 25.62
N GLN A 131 18.69 -6.97 26.40
CA GLN A 131 18.88 -8.35 26.88
C GLN A 131 18.64 -9.40 25.79
N LEU A 132 17.79 -9.12 24.79
CA LEU A 132 17.61 -9.99 23.63
C LEU A 132 18.90 -10.08 22.80
N VAL A 133 19.64 -8.99 22.69
CA VAL A 133 20.93 -8.96 21.97
C VAL A 133 21.93 -9.90 22.63
N LEU A 134 22.05 -9.88 23.97
CA LEU A 134 22.94 -10.81 24.70
C LEU A 134 22.59 -12.29 24.45
N VAL A 135 21.30 -12.62 24.37
CA VAL A 135 20.85 -13.99 24.04
C VAL A 135 21.20 -14.35 22.59
N TYR A 136 21.12 -13.39 21.66
CA TYR A 136 21.59 -13.63 20.29
C TYR A 136 23.10 -13.80 20.21
N GLU A 137 23.87 -13.05 20.98
CA GLU A 137 25.33 -13.24 21.06
C GLU A 137 25.67 -14.66 21.53
N ASP A 138 25.02 -15.19 22.57
CA ASP A 138 25.20 -16.56 23.05
C ASP A 138 24.85 -17.61 21.98
N ILE A 139 23.73 -17.41 21.25
CA ILE A 139 23.32 -18.29 20.17
C ILE A 139 24.31 -18.23 19.01
N ILE A 140 24.79 -17.03 18.67
CA ILE A 140 25.79 -16.82 17.62
C ILE A 140 27.10 -17.46 18.01
N TYR A 141 27.55 -17.31 19.25
CA TYR A 141 28.74 -18.02 19.76
C TYR A 141 28.58 -19.55 19.61
N SER A 142 27.43 -20.09 19.95
CA SER A 142 27.12 -21.53 19.77
C SER A 142 27.13 -21.94 18.28
N ILE A 143 26.64 -21.06 17.40
CA ILE A 143 26.70 -21.26 15.96
C ILE A 143 28.15 -21.13 15.45
N TYR A 144 28.92 -20.17 15.95
CA TYR A 144 30.33 -20.00 15.61
C TYR A 144 31.16 -21.25 15.94
N GLU A 145 30.98 -21.82 17.14
CA GLU A 145 31.62 -23.09 17.50
C GLU A 145 31.20 -24.22 16.55
N SER A 146 29.93 -24.28 16.18
CA SER A 146 29.39 -25.32 15.29
C SER A 146 29.71 -25.09 13.81
N THR A 147 30.01 -23.87 13.39
CA THR A 147 30.23 -23.46 11.99
C THR A 147 31.63 -22.86 11.75
N SER A 148 32.62 -23.32 12.48
CA SER A 148 34.02 -22.90 12.35
C SER A 148 34.60 -23.05 10.91
N PHE A 149 33.86 -23.72 9.99
CA PHE A 149 34.20 -23.83 8.58
C PHE A 149 33.74 -22.63 7.74
N LEU A 150 32.91 -21.70 8.26
CA LEU A 150 32.48 -20.53 7.52
C LEU A 150 33.50 -19.41 7.55
N PRO A 151 33.70 -18.67 6.45
CA PRO A 151 34.62 -17.56 6.40
C PRO A 151 34.23 -16.46 7.41
N GLU A 152 35.20 -15.82 8.04
CA GLU A 152 35.05 -14.72 9.03
C GLU A 152 34.16 -13.55 8.50
N MET A 153 34.23 -13.30 7.19
CA MET A 153 33.38 -12.31 6.50
C MET A 153 31.87 -12.60 6.62
N VAL A 154 31.46 -13.87 6.77
CA VAL A 154 30.04 -14.24 6.95
C VAL A 154 29.59 -13.87 8.36
N HIS A 155 30.44 -14.10 9.31
CA HIS A 155 30.20 -13.77 10.71
C HIS A 155 30.07 -12.26 10.91
N GLU A 156 30.99 -11.44 10.38
CA GLU A 156 30.89 -9.98 10.41
C GLU A 156 29.59 -9.44 9.79
N LYS A 157 29.11 -10.08 8.71
CA LYS A 157 27.84 -9.67 8.08
C LYS A 157 26.62 -10.03 8.92
N ILE A 158 26.64 -11.15 9.63
CA ILE A 158 25.58 -11.56 10.55
C ILE A 158 25.51 -10.57 11.71
N ASP A 159 26.64 -10.23 12.32
CA ASP A 159 26.71 -9.27 13.42
C ASP A 159 26.22 -7.87 13.00
N ALA A 160 26.69 -7.37 11.86
CA ALA A 160 26.23 -6.11 11.31
C ALA A 160 24.73 -6.11 10.99
N PHE A 161 24.17 -7.22 10.55
CA PHE A 161 22.75 -7.37 10.29
C PHE A 161 21.94 -7.35 11.60
N LEU A 162 22.41 -8.05 12.63
CA LEU A 162 21.73 -8.10 13.92
C LEU A 162 21.73 -6.75 14.64
N MET A 163 22.87 -6.07 14.69
CA MET A 163 22.96 -4.70 15.23
C MET A 163 22.04 -3.73 14.50
N LYS A 164 21.94 -3.87 13.18
CA LYS A 164 21.01 -3.05 12.37
C LYS A 164 19.57 -3.38 12.64
N LEU A 165 19.23 -4.65 12.85
CA LEU A 165 17.89 -5.10 13.24
C LEU A 165 17.48 -4.52 14.59
N GLU A 166 18.34 -4.68 15.61
CA GLU A 166 18.13 -4.11 16.94
C GLU A 166 17.85 -2.62 16.88
N ALA A 167 18.79 -1.83 16.33
CA ALA A 167 18.64 -0.38 16.20
C ALA A 167 17.40 0.03 15.38
N THR A 168 16.93 -0.83 14.47
CA THR A 168 15.71 -0.58 13.70
C THR A 168 14.48 -0.84 14.55
N ILE A 169 14.45 -1.95 15.29
CA ILE A 169 13.32 -2.33 16.17
C ILE A 169 13.19 -1.29 17.30
N GLU A 170 14.28 -0.97 17.99
CA GLU A 170 14.32 0.03 19.05
C GLU A 170 13.75 1.38 18.56
N ARG A 171 14.26 1.89 17.43
CA ARG A 171 13.79 3.13 16.81
C ARG A 171 12.32 3.10 16.45
N GLN A 172 11.80 1.95 15.97
CA GLN A 172 10.38 1.81 15.64
C GLN A 172 9.50 1.76 16.90
N ILE A 173 9.95 1.11 17.97
CA ILE A 173 9.22 1.07 19.25
C ILE A 173 9.19 2.47 19.87
N GLU A 174 10.34 3.17 19.96
CA GLU A 174 10.39 4.57 20.40
C GLU A 174 9.45 5.47 19.59
N HIS A 175 9.47 5.35 18.26
CA HIS A 175 8.56 6.10 17.39
C HIS A 175 7.08 5.79 17.64
N ILE A 176 6.74 4.54 17.93
CA ILE A 176 5.36 4.16 18.26
C ILE A 176 4.97 4.74 19.62
N LEU A 177 5.85 4.65 20.61
CA LEU A 177 5.61 5.18 21.96
C LEU A 177 5.49 6.72 21.92
N ASP A 178 6.41 7.42 21.25
CA ASP A 178 6.36 8.88 21.08
C ASP A 178 5.08 9.36 20.40
N LYS A 179 4.64 8.65 19.35
CA LYS A 179 3.39 8.95 18.67
C LYS A 179 2.16 8.61 19.52
N ALA A 180 2.21 7.52 20.28
CA ALA A 180 1.14 7.16 21.20
C ALA A 180 1.00 8.17 22.35
N MET A 181 2.11 8.82 22.75
CA MET A 181 2.12 9.84 23.80
C MET A 181 1.82 11.26 23.26
N ASN A 182 1.95 11.47 21.94
CA ASN A 182 1.58 12.74 21.29
C ASN A 182 0.05 12.84 21.07
N ILE A 183 -0.63 13.11 22.18
CA ILE A 183 -2.10 13.17 22.27
C ILE A 183 -2.71 14.15 21.26
N PHE A 184 -2.03 15.25 20.93
CA PHE A 184 -2.57 16.29 20.03
C PHE A 184 -2.75 15.80 18.59
N ASP A 185 -1.75 15.11 18.00
CA ASP A 185 -1.87 14.57 16.64
C ASP A 185 -2.92 13.46 16.61
N PHE A 186 -3.02 12.67 17.68
CA PHE A 186 -3.99 11.61 17.82
C PHE A 186 -5.43 12.14 17.97
N ILE A 187 -5.65 13.21 18.74
CA ILE A 187 -6.97 13.85 18.89
C ILE A 187 -7.48 14.39 17.54
N ILE A 188 -6.64 15.01 16.73
CA ILE A 188 -7.01 15.49 15.40
C ILE A 188 -7.49 14.33 14.53
N VAL A 189 -6.72 13.25 14.48
CA VAL A 189 -7.08 12.05 13.71
C VAL A 189 -8.34 11.40 14.26
N LEU A 190 -8.44 11.27 15.59
CA LEU A 190 -9.55 10.63 16.28
C LEU A 190 -10.85 11.43 16.14
N THR A 191 -10.79 12.75 15.98
CA THR A 191 -11.97 13.62 15.85
C THR A 191 -12.34 13.83 14.38
N ILE A 192 -11.38 14.14 13.53
CA ILE A 192 -11.65 14.49 12.12
C ILE A 192 -12.13 13.26 11.32
N ILE A 193 -11.49 12.10 11.49
CA ILE A 193 -11.85 10.90 10.72
C ILE A 193 -13.29 10.46 11.00
N PRO A 194 -13.73 10.28 12.26
CA PRO A 194 -15.13 9.93 12.55
C PRO A 194 -16.14 10.93 11.95
N VAL A 195 -15.87 12.23 12.09
CA VAL A 195 -16.76 13.27 11.54
C VAL A 195 -16.86 13.15 10.01
N LEU A 196 -15.72 13.01 9.33
CA LEU A 196 -15.70 12.82 7.87
C LEU A 196 -16.41 11.52 7.47
N VAL A 197 -16.21 10.42 8.21
CA VAL A 197 -16.89 9.14 7.95
C VAL A 197 -18.39 9.29 8.04
N PHE A 198 -18.89 9.98 9.05
CA PHE A 198 -20.32 10.23 9.19
C PHE A 198 -20.89 10.99 7.98
N TYR A 199 -20.25 12.08 7.56
CA TYR A 199 -20.68 12.85 6.39
C TYR A 199 -20.58 12.03 5.10
N PHE A 200 -19.49 11.31 4.90
CA PHE A 200 -19.32 10.49 3.71
C PHE A 200 -20.35 9.36 3.64
N LEU A 201 -20.67 8.69 4.75
CA LEU A 201 -21.73 7.68 4.80
C LEU A 201 -23.10 8.27 4.49
N LYS A 202 -23.44 9.41 5.13
CA LYS A 202 -24.71 10.09 4.94
C LYS A 202 -24.90 10.52 3.48
N ASP A 203 -23.88 11.15 2.91
CA ASP A 203 -23.95 11.81 1.61
C ASP A 203 -23.41 10.94 0.47
N PHE A 204 -23.08 9.65 0.71
CA PHE A 204 -22.46 8.75 -0.24
C PHE A 204 -23.19 8.69 -1.59
N THR A 205 -24.52 8.55 -1.55
CA THR A 205 -25.35 8.49 -2.76
C THR A 205 -25.35 9.82 -3.52
N GLU A 206 -25.36 10.94 -2.80
CA GLU A 206 -25.33 12.29 -3.36
C GLU A 206 -23.99 12.57 -4.03
N MET A 207 -22.88 12.19 -3.37
CA MET A 207 -21.53 12.31 -3.92
C MET A 207 -21.39 11.50 -5.22
N ARG A 208 -21.87 10.25 -5.23
CA ARG A 208 -21.89 9.41 -6.44
C ARG A 208 -22.71 10.06 -7.57
N ARG A 209 -23.84 10.64 -7.23
CA ARG A 209 -24.70 11.35 -8.20
C ARG A 209 -24.00 12.59 -8.77
N LYS A 210 -23.32 13.39 -7.93
CA LYS A 210 -22.59 14.59 -8.36
C LYS A 210 -21.41 14.21 -9.28
N ILE A 211 -20.63 13.17 -8.94
CA ILE A 211 -19.55 12.68 -9.81
C ILE A 211 -20.10 12.24 -11.17
N LYS A 212 -21.24 11.54 -11.18
CA LYS A 212 -21.90 11.10 -12.42
C LYS A 212 -22.32 12.30 -13.29
N MET A 213 -22.75 13.43 -12.71
CA MET A 213 -23.15 14.63 -13.46
C MET A 213 -21.98 15.30 -14.21
N TRP A 214 -20.74 15.14 -13.74
CA TRP A 214 -19.54 15.65 -14.44
C TRP A 214 -19.18 14.87 -15.69
N ILE A 215 -19.75 13.67 -15.86
CA ILE A 215 -19.49 12.80 -17.00
C ILE A 215 -20.55 13.05 -18.07
N PRO A 216 -20.15 13.16 -19.37
CA PRO A 216 -21.11 13.29 -20.46
C PRO A 216 -22.14 12.17 -20.46
N LYS A 217 -23.43 12.49 -20.72
CA LYS A 217 -24.56 11.54 -20.64
C LYS A 217 -24.34 10.23 -21.41
N LYS A 218 -23.65 10.28 -22.56
CA LYS A 218 -23.35 9.11 -23.38
C LYS A 218 -22.50 8.04 -22.67
N TYR A 219 -21.75 8.43 -21.61
CA TYR A 219 -20.88 7.51 -20.85
C TYR A 219 -21.47 7.10 -19.50
N HIS A 220 -22.69 7.53 -19.14
CA HIS A 220 -23.26 7.24 -17.82
C HIS A 220 -23.41 5.74 -17.54
N ILE A 221 -23.85 4.95 -18.51
CA ILE A 221 -24.02 3.48 -18.35
C ILE A 221 -22.65 2.84 -18.09
N HIS A 222 -21.66 3.24 -18.83
CA HIS A 222 -20.31 2.71 -18.74
C HIS A 222 -19.63 3.10 -17.42
N PHE A 223 -19.86 4.31 -16.96
CA PHE A 223 -19.40 4.75 -15.65
C PHE A 223 -20.01 3.92 -14.53
N GLU A 224 -21.31 3.61 -14.59
CA GLU A 224 -21.93 2.76 -13.59
C GLU A 224 -21.38 1.33 -13.61
N GLN A 225 -21.19 0.76 -14.79
CA GLN A 225 -20.55 -0.55 -14.94
C GLN A 225 -19.13 -0.57 -14.39
N LEU A 226 -18.35 0.50 -14.63
CA LEU A 226 -17.00 0.67 -14.09
C LEU A 226 -17.02 0.72 -12.56
N ILE A 227 -17.90 1.53 -11.97
CA ILE A 227 -18.03 1.62 -10.50
C ILE A 227 -18.40 0.27 -9.89
N ILE A 228 -19.32 -0.47 -10.52
CA ILE A 228 -19.72 -1.82 -10.06
C ILE A 228 -18.53 -2.79 -10.15
N ALA A 229 -17.77 -2.74 -11.25
CA ALA A 229 -16.59 -3.58 -11.42
C ALA A 229 -15.50 -3.27 -10.37
N ILE A 230 -15.24 -1.99 -10.11
CA ILE A 230 -14.31 -1.55 -9.05
C ILE A 230 -14.83 -2.02 -7.68
N ASP A 231 -16.11 -1.82 -7.36
CA ASP A 231 -16.67 -2.26 -6.08
C ASP A 231 -16.55 -3.77 -5.87
N LYS A 232 -16.79 -4.54 -6.92
CA LYS A 232 -16.66 -5.99 -6.86
C LYS A 232 -15.21 -6.44 -6.63
N SER A 233 -14.26 -5.85 -7.34
CA SER A 233 -12.84 -6.25 -7.27
C SER A 233 -12.13 -5.65 -6.06
N PHE A 234 -12.06 -4.33 -6.00
CA PHE A 234 -11.39 -3.59 -4.94
C PHE A 234 -12.07 -3.75 -3.58
N GLY A 235 -13.40 -3.52 -3.54
CA GLY A 235 -14.17 -3.64 -2.31
C GLY A 235 -14.22 -5.06 -1.77
N GLY A 236 -14.33 -6.04 -2.67
CA GLY A 236 -14.24 -7.45 -2.31
C GLY A 236 -12.89 -7.80 -1.69
N TYR A 237 -11.79 -7.34 -2.31
CA TYR A 237 -10.43 -7.54 -1.80
C TYR A 237 -10.24 -6.90 -0.42
N VAL A 238 -10.53 -5.62 -0.29
CA VAL A 238 -10.25 -4.88 0.95
C VAL A 238 -11.07 -5.40 2.13
N ARG A 239 -12.38 -5.61 1.92
CA ARG A 239 -13.24 -6.21 2.97
C ARG A 239 -12.76 -7.61 3.33
N GLY A 240 -12.38 -8.40 2.33
CA GLY A 240 -11.84 -9.74 2.53
C GLY A 240 -10.54 -9.71 3.35
N GLN A 241 -9.60 -8.85 2.99
CA GLN A 241 -8.31 -8.77 3.68
C GLN A 241 -8.45 -8.32 5.14
N LEU A 242 -9.35 -7.37 5.43
CA LEU A 242 -9.62 -6.95 6.80
C LEU A 242 -10.24 -8.07 7.65
N ILE A 243 -11.17 -8.84 7.07
CA ILE A 243 -11.74 -10.01 7.75
C ILE A 243 -10.65 -11.05 8.03
N ILE A 244 -9.84 -11.37 7.03
CA ILE A 244 -8.74 -12.34 7.15
C ILE A 244 -7.75 -11.88 8.22
N SER A 245 -7.29 -10.62 8.16
CA SER A 245 -6.38 -10.06 9.17
C SER A 245 -6.96 -10.12 10.58
N THR A 246 -8.26 -9.84 10.75
CA THR A 246 -8.93 -9.96 12.05
C THR A 246 -8.94 -11.41 12.55
N VAL A 247 -9.24 -12.37 11.67
CA VAL A 247 -9.21 -13.80 12.01
C VAL A 247 -7.79 -14.23 12.38
N VAL A 248 -6.78 -13.76 11.65
CA VAL A 248 -5.37 -14.04 11.94
C VAL A 248 -4.96 -13.50 13.30
N ILE A 249 -5.34 -12.25 13.65
CA ILE A 249 -5.10 -11.70 15.00
C ILE A 249 -5.69 -12.65 16.06
N PHE A 250 -6.94 -13.06 15.88
CA PHE A 250 -7.65 -13.86 16.88
C PHE A 250 -7.03 -15.26 17.02
N LEU A 251 -6.75 -15.94 15.91
CA LEU A 251 -6.13 -17.27 15.94
C LEU A 251 -4.72 -17.22 16.55
N THR A 252 -3.89 -16.28 16.11
CA THR A 252 -2.53 -16.09 16.63
C THR A 252 -2.55 -15.76 18.11
N TYR A 253 -3.45 -14.87 18.55
CA TYR A 253 -3.58 -14.51 19.97
C TYR A 253 -3.95 -15.71 20.83
N ILE A 254 -4.93 -16.53 20.40
CA ILE A 254 -5.31 -17.75 21.14
C ILE A 254 -4.10 -18.67 21.33
N VAL A 255 -3.36 -18.95 20.25
CA VAL A 255 -2.20 -19.84 20.32
C VAL A 255 -1.11 -19.25 21.22
N TYR A 256 -0.71 -17.99 20.98
CA TYR A 256 0.35 -17.36 21.77
C TYR A 256 -0.02 -17.23 23.25
N TYR A 257 -1.28 -16.94 23.56
CA TYR A 257 -1.78 -16.88 24.92
C TYR A 257 -1.78 -18.27 25.60
N THR A 258 -2.23 -19.31 24.89
CA THR A 258 -2.29 -20.69 25.40
C THR A 258 -0.92 -21.27 25.71
N PHE A 259 0.08 -20.91 24.89
CA PHE A 259 1.47 -21.33 25.12
C PHE A 259 2.27 -20.34 25.97
N GLU A 260 1.60 -19.40 26.62
CA GLU A 260 2.18 -18.42 27.54
C GLU A 260 3.32 -17.59 26.92
N LEU A 261 3.24 -17.32 25.59
CA LEU A 261 4.21 -16.45 24.95
C LEU A 261 4.06 -15.02 25.47
N LYS A 262 5.16 -14.45 25.96
CA LYS A 262 5.17 -13.08 26.46
C LYS A 262 4.74 -12.11 25.35
N TYR A 263 3.95 -11.10 25.68
CA TYR A 263 3.42 -10.10 24.73
C TYR A 263 2.48 -10.67 23.66
N ALA A 264 1.78 -11.76 23.95
CA ALA A 264 0.89 -12.44 23.02
C ALA A 264 -0.07 -11.50 22.27
N LEU A 265 -0.66 -10.52 22.98
CA LEU A 265 -1.59 -9.55 22.36
C LEU A 265 -0.88 -8.64 21.34
N VAL A 266 0.26 -8.06 21.73
CA VAL A 266 1.02 -7.15 20.84
C VAL A 266 1.50 -7.89 19.60
N LEU A 267 2.04 -9.10 19.79
CA LEU A 267 2.56 -9.92 18.69
C LEU A 267 1.46 -10.39 17.74
N ALA A 268 0.30 -10.79 18.29
CA ALA A 268 -0.85 -11.17 17.46
C ALA A 268 -1.41 -9.99 16.67
N VAL A 269 -1.54 -8.82 17.29
CA VAL A 269 -1.98 -7.59 16.61
C VAL A 269 -0.99 -7.20 15.51
N LEU A 270 0.31 -7.26 15.81
CA LEU A 270 1.35 -6.98 14.82
C LEU A 270 1.29 -7.96 13.64
N MET A 271 1.15 -9.26 13.93
CA MET A 271 1.00 -10.30 12.92
C MET A 271 -0.18 -10.03 11.99
N GLY A 272 -1.36 -9.77 12.55
CA GLY A 272 -2.56 -9.51 11.74
C GLY A 272 -2.53 -8.15 11.03
N PHE A 273 -1.90 -7.13 11.61
CA PHE A 273 -1.69 -5.85 10.94
C PHE A 273 -0.73 -6.00 9.74
N MET A 274 0.38 -6.69 9.92
CA MET A 274 1.29 -6.98 8.82
C MET A 274 0.65 -7.87 7.76
N ASN A 275 -0.28 -8.74 8.14
CA ASN A 275 -1.03 -9.61 7.24
C ASN A 275 -1.90 -8.86 6.21
N ILE A 276 -2.10 -7.53 6.35
CA ILE A 276 -2.69 -6.69 5.30
C ILE A 276 -1.83 -6.75 4.03
N ILE A 277 -0.53 -7.03 4.15
CA ILE A 277 0.39 -7.23 3.03
C ILE A 277 0.46 -8.73 2.71
N PRO A 278 -0.14 -9.21 1.61
CA PRO A 278 -0.14 -10.63 1.28
C PRO A 278 1.28 -11.19 1.16
N TYR A 279 1.48 -12.42 1.59
CA TYR A 279 2.74 -13.17 1.58
C TYR A 279 3.84 -12.62 2.51
N PHE A 280 4.10 -11.32 2.50
CA PHE A 280 5.15 -10.69 3.31
C PHE A 280 4.71 -10.43 4.76
N GLY A 281 3.43 -10.18 4.96
CA GLY A 281 2.89 -9.82 6.26
C GLY A 281 3.17 -10.85 7.35
N PRO A 282 2.80 -12.13 7.15
CA PRO A 282 3.05 -13.17 8.16
C PRO A 282 4.54 -13.35 8.45
N VAL A 283 5.41 -13.25 7.44
CA VAL A 283 6.86 -13.37 7.62
C VAL A 283 7.39 -12.22 8.49
N ILE A 284 7.05 -10.99 8.14
CA ILE A 284 7.48 -9.79 8.90
C ILE A 284 6.91 -9.83 10.33
N GLY A 285 5.64 -10.21 10.49
CA GLY A 285 4.99 -10.29 11.79
C GLY A 285 5.53 -11.40 12.70
N THR A 286 6.12 -12.45 12.11
CA THR A 286 6.71 -13.57 12.87
C THR A 286 8.08 -13.22 13.45
N ILE A 287 8.86 -12.34 12.83
CA ILE A 287 10.22 -12.00 13.27
C ILE A 287 10.27 -11.61 14.76
N PRO A 288 9.50 -10.62 15.26
CA PRO A 288 9.54 -10.25 16.65
C PRO A 288 9.01 -11.35 17.59
N ALA A 289 8.07 -12.18 17.13
CA ALA A 289 7.56 -13.28 17.92
C ALA A 289 8.63 -14.37 18.12
N VAL A 290 9.39 -14.72 17.07
CA VAL A 290 10.54 -15.63 17.17
C VAL A 290 11.60 -15.06 18.09
N ALA A 291 11.91 -13.76 17.98
CA ALA A 291 12.88 -13.09 18.84
C ALA A 291 12.56 -13.25 20.34
N ILE A 292 11.29 -13.04 20.71
CA ILE A 292 10.81 -13.18 22.10
C ILE A 292 10.77 -14.66 22.52
N ALA A 293 10.35 -15.55 21.63
CA ALA A 293 10.32 -16.99 21.90
C ALA A 293 11.72 -17.57 22.17
N LEU A 294 12.73 -17.13 21.40
CA LEU A 294 14.14 -17.54 21.58
C LEU A 294 14.65 -17.23 22.99
N LYS A 295 14.28 -16.08 23.57
CA LYS A 295 14.65 -15.73 24.94
C LYS A 295 14.05 -16.66 25.99
N THR A 296 12.88 -17.25 25.68
CA THR A 296 12.12 -18.04 26.65
C THR A 296 12.42 -19.53 26.53
N SER A 297 12.25 -20.12 25.36
CA SER A 297 12.58 -21.54 25.09
C SER A 297 12.52 -21.89 23.60
N TRP A 298 13.31 -22.86 23.17
CA TRP A 298 13.25 -23.44 21.82
C TRP A 298 11.88 -24.03 21.46
N ASN A 299 11.15 -24.57 22.45
CA ASN A 299 9.80 -25.09 22.24
C ASN A 299 8.85 -23.98 21.79
N LEU A 300 8.97 -22.79 22.38
CA LEU A 300 8.15 -21.62 21.95
C LEU A 300 8.52 -21.12 20.55
N VAL A 301 9.77 -21.20 20.14
CA VAL A 301 10.16 -20.90 18.76
C VAL A 301 9.45 -21.84 17.77
N ILE A 302 9.44 -23.13 18.08
CA ILE A 302 8.74 -24.14 17.27
C ILE A 302 7.24 -23.83 17.22
N VAL A 303 6.63 -23.48 18.34
CA VAL A 303 5.21 -23.08 18.41
C VAL A 303 4.93 -21.87 17.53
N VAL A 304 5.76 -20.83 17.59
CA VAL A 304 5.62 -19.61 16.76
C VAL A 304 5.72 -19.94 15.28
N LEU A 305 6.73 -20.71 14.88
CA LEU A 305 6.94 -21.10 13.48
C LEU A 305 5.79 -21.97 12.96
N ILE A 306 5.36 -22.97 13.73
CA ILE A 306 4.21 -23.81 13.38
C ILE A 306 2.95 -22.95 13.26
N THR A 307 2.71 -22.06 14.22
CA THR A 307 1.56 -21.15 14.19
C THR A 307 1.57 -20.33 12.90
N THR A 308 2.70 -19.76 12.52
CA THR A 308 2.83 -18.99 11.30
C THR A 308 2.51 -19.82 10.06
N VAL A 309 3.06 -21.04 9.96
CA VAL A 309 2.81 -21.95 8.84
C VAL A 309 1.32 -22.35 8.79
N VAL A 310 0.73 -22.71 9.93
CA VAL A 310 -0.68 -23.09 10.00
C VAL A 310 -1.58 -21.93 9.61
N VAL A 311 -1.31 -20.72 10.11
CA VAL A 311 -2.05 -19.52 9.74
C VAL A 311 -1.94 -19.22 8.26
N GLN A 312 -0.75 -19.34 7.64
CA GLN A 312 -0.55 -19.17 6.20
C GLN A 312 -1.32 -20.21 5.37
N ILE A 313 -1.31 -21.47 5.79
CA ILE A 313 -2.08 -22.53 5.11
C ILE A 313 -3.59 -22.24 5.22
N LEU A 314 -4.07 -21.89 6.42
CA LEU A 314 -5.47 -21.53 6.65
C LEU A 314 -5.87 -20.30 5.82
N GLU A 315 -5.02 -19.28 5.77
CA GLU A 315 -5.26 -18.09 4.96
C GLU A 315 -5.34 -18.42 3.47
N GLY A 316 -4.34 -19.08 2.93
CA GLY A 316 -4.26 -19.35 1.49
C GLY A 316 -5.27 -20.38 1.00
N SER A 317 -5.50 -21.46 1.77
CA SER A 317 -6.33 -22.59 1.34
C SER A 317 -7.80 -22.44 1.69
N PHE A 318 -8.14 -21.73 2.76
CA PHE A 318 -9.51 -21.65 3.28
C PHE A 318 -10.03 -20.21 3.34
N LEU A 319 -9.34 -19.31 4.07
CA LEU A 319 -9.86 -17.97 4.34
C LEU A 319 -9.95 -17.13 3.06
N SER A 320 -8.90 -17.09 2.26
CA SER A 320 -8.87 -16.28 1.04
C SER A 320 -9.92 -16.72 0.01
N PRO A 321 -10.05 -18.02 -0.35
CA PRO A 321 -11.10 -18.48 -1.24
C PRO A 321 -12.52 -18.25 -0.69
N TYR A 322 -12.72 -18.47 0.63
CA TYR A 322 -14.04 -18.32 1.25
C TYR A 322 -14.47 -16.86 1.36
N VAL A 323 -13.56 -15.98 1.77
CA VAL A 323 -13.87 -14.57 2.06
C VAL A 323 -13.81 -13.71 0.80
N MET A 324 -12.79 -13.88 -0.06
CA MET A 324 -12.60 -13.07 -1.27
C MET A 324 -13.27 -13.68 -2.49
N GLY A 325 -13.47 -15.01 -2.53
CA GLY A 325 -14.10 -15.72 -3.64
C GLY A 325 -13.43 -15.40 -4.99
N LYS A 326 -14.26 -15.08 -6.00
CA LYS A 326 -13.78 -14.71 -7.34
C LYS A 326 -13.45 -13.21 -7.48
N SER A 327 -13.41 -12.45 -6.39
CA SER A 327 -13.23 -10.99 -6.45
C SER A 327 -11.82 -10.57 -6.87
N VAL A 328 -10.81 -11.40 -6.62
CA VAL A 328 -9.41 -11.12 -6.96
C VAL A 328 -8.83 -12.25 -7.79
N GLN A 329 -8.92 -12.11 -9.11
CA GLN A 329 -8.32 -13.04 -10.07
C GLN A 329 -7.02 -12.43 -10.62
N ILE A 330 -6.05 -12.16 -9.74
CA ILE A 330 -4.73 -11.66 -10.12
C ILE A 330 -3.74 -12.79 -9.93
N HIS A 331 -2.89 -13.01 -10.93
CA HIS A 331 -1.85 -14.04 -10.84
C HIS A 331 -0.87 -13.70 -9.70
N PRO A 332 -0.45 -14.66 -8.86
CA PRO A 332 0.44 -14.42 -7.73
C PRO A 332 1.72 -13.64 -8.07
N SER A 333 2.33 -13.92 -9.23
CA SER A 333 3.52 -13.19 -9.68
C SER A 333 3.28 -11.68 -9.89
N VAL A 334 2.08 -11.30 -10.34
CA VAL A 334 1.71 -9.88 -10.50
C VAL A 334 1.55 -9.23 -9.14
N ILE A 335 0.98 -9.95 -8.16
CA ILE A 335 0.86 -9.46 -6.78
C ILE A 335 2.26 -9.21 -6.21
N ILE A 336 3.18 -10.18 -6.33
CA ILE A 336 4.55 -10.04 -5.83
C ILE A 336 5.26 -8.86 -6.50
N LEU A 337 5.19 -8.76 -7.84
CA LEU A 337 5.79 -7.64 -8.57
C LEU A 337 5.24 -6.29 -8.10
N THR A 338 3.93 -6.21 -7.90
CA THR A 338 3.27 -4.99 -7.44
C THR A 338 3.68 -4.63 -6.01
N LEU A 339 3.85 -5.63 -5.14
CA LEU A 339 4.33 -5.42 -3.78
C LEU A 339 5.78 -4.92 -3.76
N LEU A 340 6.65 -5.44 -4.64
CA LEU A 340 8.03 -4.96 -4.78
C LEU A 340 8.07 -3.50 -5.27
N ILE A 341 7.26 -3.16 -6.27
CA ILE A 341 7.12 -1.77 -6.75
C ILE A 341 6.58 -0.87 -5.62
N GLY A 342 5.57 -1.33 -4.91
CA GLY A 342 5.00 -0.61 -3.77
C GLY A 342 6.02 -0.37 -2.65
N ALA A 343 6.84 -1.38 -2.35
CA ALA A 343 7.92 -1.29 -1.37
C ALA A 343 8.94 -0.20 -1.73
N GLU A 344 9.35 -0.14 -3.00
CA GLU A 344 10.31 0.85 -3.50
C GLU A 344 9.75 2.28 -3.47
N ILE A 345 8.47 2.46 -3.82
CA ILE A 345 7.83 3.78 -3.89
C ILE A 345 7.50 4.35 -2.50
N GLY A 346 6.99 3.53 -1.60
CA GLY A 346 6.42 4.00 -0.33
C GLY A 346 6.65 3.07 0.88
N GLY A 347 7.61 2.16 0.80
CA GLY A 347 7.89 1.22 1.87
C GLY A 347 6.67 0.35 2.23
N ILE A 348 6.43 0.14 3.52
CA ILE A 348 5.31 -0.64 4.03
C ILE A 348 3.96 -0.05 3.59
N ILE A 349 3.81 1.27 3.60
CA ILE A 349 2.57 1.94 3.16
C ILE A 349 2.35 1.69 1.66
N GLY A 350 3.40 1.78 0.85
CA GLY A 350 3.34 1.45 -0.58
C GLY A 350 2.90 0.00 -0.82
N MET A 351 3.41 -0.97 -0.04
CA MET A 351 2.98 -2.37 -0.13
C MET A 351 1.50 -2.56 0.23
N ILE A 352 1.00 -1.89 1.28
CA ILE A 352 -0.41 -1.97 1.70
C ILE A 352 -1.34 -1.52 0.56
N PHE A 353 -1.00 -0.44 -0.14
CA PHE A 353 -1.81 0.08 -1.24
C PHE A 353 -1.53 -0.57 -2.60
N ALA A 354 -0.48 -1.37 -2.72
CA ALA A 354 -0.07 -1.98 -3.99
C ALA A 354 -1.16 -2.87 -4.61
N VAL A 355 -1.64 -3.87 -3.88
CA VAL A 355 -2.66 -4.81 -4.37
C VAL A 355 -4.01 -4.13 -4.61
N PRO A 356 -4.53 -3.27 -3.71
CA PRO A 356 -5.69 -2.43 -3.99
C PRO A 356 -5.59 -1.65 -5.31
N THR A 357 -4.44 -1.02 -5.56
CA THR A 357 -4.22 -0.24 -6.79
C THR A 357 -4.30 -1.12 -8.04
N VAL A 358 -3.65 -2.28 -8.02
CA VAL A 358 -3.69 -3.21 -9.17
C VAL A 358 -5.09 -3.79 -9.39
N THR A 359 -5.84 -4.06 -8.33
CA THR A 359 -7.24 -4.53 -8.49
C THR A 359 -8.12 -3.47 -9.16
N ILE A 360 -7.94 -2.19 -8.84
CA ILE A 360 -8.64 -1.09 -9.53
C ILE A 360 -8.18 -0.99 -10.99
N LEU A 361 -6.87 -0.99 -11.24
CA LEU A 361 -6.32 -0.91 -12.60
C LEU A 361 -6.83 -2.06 -13.47
N LYS A 362 -6.83 -3.29 -12.94
CA LYS A 362 -7.38 -4.45 -13.65
C LYS A 362 -8.85 -4.25 -13.99
N ALA A 363 -9.69 -3.83 -13.04
CA ALA A 363 -11.11 -3.58 -13.27
C ALA A 363 -11.34 -2.51 -14.35
N ILE A 364 -10.52 -1.46 -14.37
CA ILE A 364 -10.57 -0.41 -15.41
C ILE A 364 -10.19 -0.98 -16.77
N ILE A 365 -9.11 -1.73 -16.87
CA ILE A 365 -8.62 -2.31 -18.13
C ILE A 365 -9.64 -3.30 -18.71
N GLU A 366 -10.18 -4.20 -17.88
CA GLU A 366 -11.20 -5.17 -18.29
C GLU A 366 -12.46 -4.46 -18.80
N GLN A 367 -12.90 -3.42 -18.10
CA GLN A 367 -14.09 -2.67 -18.52
C GLN A 367 -13.84 -1.88 -19.81
N LEU A 368 -12.66 -1.30 -20.01
CA LEU A 368 -12.30 -0.62 -21.27
C LEU A 368 -12.19 -1.61 -22.43
N HIS A 369 -11.70 -2.83 -22.19
CA HIS A 369 -11.63 -3.88 -23.21
C HIS A 369 -13.04 -4.30 -23.66
N ASN A 370 -13.95 -4.57 -22.69
CA ASN A 370 -15.33 -4.91 -22.97
C ASN A 370 -16.07 -3.82 -23.76
N PHE A 371 -15.67 -2.55 -23.55
CA PHE A 371 -16.17 -1.41 -24.32
C PHE A 371 -15.86 -1.47 -25.79
N LYS A 372 -14.61 -1.83 -26.13
CA LYS A 372 -14.21 -1.91 -27.53
C LYS A 372 -14.93 -3.04 -28.27
N THR A 373 -15.11 -4.18 -27.59
CA THR A 373 -15.75 -5.36 -28.20
C THR A 373 -17.27 -5.24 -28.37
N THR A 374 -17.93 -4.36 -27.63
CA THR A 374 -19.39 -4.13 -27.76
C THR A 374 -19.74 -3.09 -28.84
N ASN A 375 -18.76 -2.28 -29.27
CA ASN A 375 -18.91 -1.22 -30.28
C ASN A 375 -18.32 -1.59 -31.66
N THR A 376 -17.75 -2.80 -31.80
CA THR A 376 -17.40 -3.45 -33.06
C THR A 376 -18.41 -4.53 -33.39
#